data_f8d04a73ce8b29a62ae6bc33610116bf
#
_entry.id   f8d04a73ce8b29a62ae6bc33610116bf
#
_cell.length_a   1.000
_cell.length_b   1.000
_cell.length_c   1.000
_cell.angle_alpha   90.00
_cell.angle_beta   90.00
_cell.angle_gamma   90.00
#
_symmetry.space_group_name_H-M   'P 1'
#
loop_
_entity.id
_entity.type
_entity.pdbx_description
1 polymer ?
#
loop_
_entity_poly.entity_id
_entity_poly.type
_entity_poly.pdbx_seq_one_letter_code
_entity_poly.pdbx_strand_id
1 'polypeptide(L)'
;MFFVKIENNEVTQCWDTQPPRGESGWKSAIEVRPALTPNRQMYTAHSFDITKDPVEIVWGVVDITAEDRKGGLRSQAAAAFQQVVQEEMRKEVDDFPETQYNAATVDAARIAFETKVTAINAATTHDELDAL
;
A
#
# COMPACT_ATOMS: atom_id res chain seq x y z
N MET A 1 -7.41 19.81 -9.01
CA MET A 1 -7.18 20.87 -8.01
C MET A 1 -8.16 20.67 -6.87
N PHE A 2 -7.72 20.86 -5.65
CA PHE A 2 -8.57 20.74 -4.47
C PHE A 2 -9.07 22.12 -4.03
N PHE A 3 -10.19 22.11 -3.33
CA PHE A 3 -10.76 23.29 -2.70
C PHE A 3 -11.05 23.01 -1.24
N VAL A 4 -10.69 23.93 -0.38
CA VAL A 4 -10.89 23.79 1.06
C VAL A 4 -11.79 24.92 1.57
N LYS A 5 -12.69 24.59 2.47
CA LYS A 5 -13.51 25.56 3.18
C LYS A 5 -12.88 25.88 4.53
N ILE A 6 -12.65 27.15 4.79
CA ILE A 6 -12.03 27.62 6.02
C ILE A 6 -13.05 28.37 6.85
N GLU A 7 -13.26 27.92 8.08
CA GLU A 7 -14.15 28.53 9.06
C GLU A 7 -13.40 28.61 10.40
N ASN A 8 -13.38 29.77 11.03
CA ASN A 8 -12.68 30.01 12.31
C ASN A 8 -11.20 29.58 12.30
N ASN A 9 -10.48 29.86 11.20
CA ASN A 9 -9.09 29.49 10.98
C ASN A 9 -8.83 27.97 10.92
N GLU A 10 -9.87 27.17 10.65
CA GLU A 10 -9.75 25.72 10.48
C GLU A 10 -10.38 25.27 9.17
N VAL A 11 -9.82 24.23 8.57
CA VAL A 11 -10.40 23.59 7.38
C VAL A 11 -11.52 22.66 7.83
N THR A 12 -12.75 22.97 7.39
CA THR A 12 -13.94 22.20 7.73
C THR A 12 -14.37 21.23 6.63
N GLN A 13 -14.02 21.53 5.37
CA GLN A 13 -14.34 20.68 4.21
C GLN A 13 -13.20 20.72 3.20
N CYS A 14 -13.02 19.62 2.48
CA CYS A 14 -12.05 19.53 1.39
C CYS A 14 -12.70 18.76 0.24
N TRP A 15 -12.78 19.38 -0.94
CA TRP A 15 -13.39 18.81 -2.14
C TRP A 15 -12.39 18.80 -3.29
N ASP A 16 -12.48 17.79 -4.14
CA ASP A 16 -11.72 17.68 -5.39
C ASP A 16 -12.46 18.33 -6.57
N THR A 17 -13.70 18.78 -6.35
CA THR A 17 -14.53 19.46 -7.34
C THR A 17 -14.79 20.91 -6.93
N GLN A 18 -15.26 21.71 -7.91
CA GLN A 18 -15.55 23.11 -7.65
C GLN A 18 -16.66 23.26 -6.61
N PRO A 19 -16.47 24.12 -5.59
CA PRO A 19 -17.47 24.32 -4.55
C PRO A 19 -18.75 24.98 -5.08
N PRO A 20 -19.87 24.88 -4.34
CA PRO A 20 -21.12 25.52 -4.71
C PRO A 20 -20.97 27.03 -4.90
N ARG A 21 -21.68 27.58 -5.88
CA ARG A 21 -21.71 29.03 -6.11
C ARG A 21 -22.37 29.74 -4.95
N GLY A 22 -21.83 30.90 -4.59
CA GLY A 22 -22.40 31.76 -3.55
C GLY A 22 -21.99 31.42 -2.12
N GLU A 23 -21.24 30.31 -1.89
CA GLU A 23 -20.66 30.04 -0.59
C GLU A 23 -19.34 30.81 -0.43
N SER A 24 -19.13 31.36 0.78
CA SER A 24 -17.86 32.02 1.16
C SER A 24 -16.94 31.08 1.91
N GLY A 25 -15.68 31.47 2.04
CA GLY A 25 -14.68 30.74 2.81
C GLY A 25 -13.97 29.64 2.05
N TRP A 26 -14.26 29.42 0.77
CA TRP A 26 -13.57 28.47 -0.07
C TRP A 26 -12.29 29.03 -0.67
N LYS A 27 -11.23 28.25 -0.61
CA LYS A 27 -9.94 28.56 -1.26
C LYS A 27 -9.44 27.35 -2.05
N SER A 28 -8.70 27.62 -3.11
CA SER A 28 -7.98 26.58 -3.82
C SER A 28 -6.87 26.00 -2.95
N ALA A 29 -6.58 24.72 -3.12
CA ALA A 29 -5.55 24.01 -2.40
C ALA A 29 -4.74 23.11 -3.33
N ILE A 30 -3.48 22.91 -3.01
CA ILE A 30 -2.58 21.98 -3.71
C ILE A 30 -2.03 20.95 -2.72
N GLU A 31 -1.82 19.74 -3.21
CA GLU A 31 -1.16 18.71 -2.41
C GLU A 31 0.37 18.88 -2.47
N VAL A 32 0.98 18.83 -1.28
CA VAL A 32 2.42 18.75 -1.12
C VAL A 32 2.77 17.39 -0.55
N ARG A 33 3.33 16.53 -1.38
CA ARG A 33 3.73 15.18 -0.99
C ARG A 33 5.26 15.09 -1.01
N PRO A 34 5.91 14.95 0.16
CA PRO A 34 7.34 14.70 0.21
C PRO A 34 7.66 13.38 -0.51
N ALA A 35 8.86 13.32 -1.11
CA ALA A 35 9.34 12.09 -1.70
C ALA A 35 9.55 11.02 -0.61
N LEU A 36 9.11 9.79 -0.87
CA LEU A 36 9.30 8.65 0.04
C LEU A 36 10.52 7.84 -0.36
N THR A 37 11.23 7.32 0.64
CA THR A 37 12.17 6.23 0.42
C THR A 37 11.37 4.93 0.26
N PRO A 38 11.43 4.26 -0.91
CA PRO A 38 10.62 3.08 -1.17
C PRO A 38 10.85 1.99 -0.12
N ASN A 39 9.77 1.35 0.30
CA ASN A 39 9.74 0.27 1.29
C ASN A 39 10.24 0.64 2.70
N ARG A 40 10.59 1.91 2.95
CA ARG A 40 11.11 2.37 4.25
C ARG A 40 10.29 3.46 4.86
N GLN A 41 9.46 4.12 4.07
CA GLN A 41 8.64 5.24 4.52
C GLN A 41 7.23 5.14 3.94
N MET A 42 6.27 5.71 4.63
CA MET A 42 4.89 5.82 4.18
C MET A 42 4.32 7.20 4.54
N TYR A 43 3.28 7.60 3.83
CA TYR A 43 2.53 8.80 4.21
C TYR A 43 1.68 8.55 5.44
N THR A 44 1.60 9.57 6.29
CA THR A 44 0.67 9.63 7.41
C THR A 44 -0.47 10.60 7.10
N ALA A 45 -1.26 10.92 8.10
CA ALA A 45 -2.32 11.92 7.96
C ALA A 45 -1.78 13.24 7.43
N HIS A 46 -2.54 13.88 6.56
CA HIS A 46 -2.23 15.20 6.06
C HIS A 46 -2.69 16.30 7.03
N SER A 47 -2.08 17.47 6.91
CA SER A 47 -2.47 18.71 7.56
C SER A 47 -2.64 19.80 6.52
N PHE A 48 -3.27 20.91 6.91
CA PHE A 48 -3.48 22.05 6.02
C PHE A 48 -2.67 23.25 6.48
N ASP A 49 -1.87 23.83 5.58
CA ASP A 49 -1.21 25.11 5.81
C ASP A 49 -2.06 26.22 5.17
N ILE A 50 -2.94 26.82 5.97
CA ILE A 50 -3.87 27.86 5.53
C ILE A 50 -3.20 29.24 5.41
N THR A 51 -1.93 29.35 5.82
CA THR A 51 -1.14 30.60 5.65
C THR A 51 -0.64 30.77 4.22
N LYS A 52 -0.72 29.71 3.42
CA LYS A 52 -0.31 29.69 2.01
C LYS A 52 -1.49 30.01 1.09
N ASP A 53 -1.17 30.55 -0.08
CA ASP A 53 -2.15 30.81 -1.14
C ASP A 53 -1.54 30.37 -2.49
N PRO A 54 -2.02 29.24 -3.10
CA PRO A 54 -3.08 28.37 -2.58
C PRO A 54 -2.74 27.69 -1.26
N VAL A 55 -3.78 27.23 -0.53
CA VAL A 55 -3.60 26.44 0.69
C VAL A 55 -2.85 25.17 0.37
N GLU A 56 -1.91 24.78 1.21
CA GLU A 56 -1.15 23.54 1.04
C GLU A 56 -1.74 22.41 1.88
N ILE A 57 -2.02 21.27 1.23
CA ILE A 57 -2.35 20.02 1.88
C ILE A 57 -1.03 19.25 2.05
N VAL A 58 -0.48 19.27 3.26
CA VAL A 58 0.84 18.73 3.54
C VAL A 58 0.72 17.33 4.13
N TRP A 59 1.26 16.34 3.42
CA TRP A 59 1.30 14.96 3.89
C TRP A 59 2.49 14.74 4.81
N GLY A 60 2.22 14.12 5.95
CA GLY A 60 3.27 13.66 6.85
C GLY A 60 3.96 12.41 6.31
N VAL A 61 5.17 12.15 6.78
CA VAL A 61 5.97 10.97 6.44
C VAL A 61 6.41 10.29 7.72
N VAL A 62 6.30 8.97 7.76
CA VAL A 62 6.78 8.15 8.88
C VAL A 62 7.64 7.01 8.36
N ASP A 63 8.66 6.64 9.12
CA ASP A 63 9.50 5.48 8.82
C ASP A 63 8.75 4.19 9.16
N ILE A 64 8.83 3.23 8.26
CA ILE A 64 8.32 1.86 8.46
C ILE A 64 9.44 1.06 9.11
N THR A 65 9.16 0.38 10.22
CA THR A 65 10.15 -0.52 10.83
C THR A 65 10.31 -1.80 9.99
N ALA A 66 11.46 -2.48 10.14
CA ALA A 66 11.66 -3.76 9.48
C ALA A 66 10.60 -4.79 9.91
N GLU A 67 10.17 -4.79 11.17
CA GLU A 67 9.12 -5.67 11.68
C GLU A 67 7.76 -5.41 11.03
N ASP A 68 7.36 -4.16 10.86
CA ASP A 68 6.11 -3.81 10.17
C ASP A 68 6.13 -4.26 8.71
N ARG A 69 7.27 -4.11 8.04
CA ARG A 69 7.46 -4.54 6.67
C ARG A 69 7.37 -6.06 6.49
N LYS A 70 7.83 -6.83 7.46
CA LYS A 70 7.75 -8.31 7.43
C LYS A 70 6.32 -8.81 7.25
N GLY A 71 5.34 -8.19 7.90
CA GLY A 71 3.93 -8.57 7.78
C GLY A 71 3.45 -8.52 6.33
N GLY A 72 3.74 -7.43 5.61
CA GLY A 72 3.42 -7.29 4.19
C GLY A 72 4.13 -8.32 3.31
N LEU A 73 5.40 -8.57 3.56
CA LEU A 73 6.18 -9.56 2.81
C LEU A 73 5.67 -10.99 3.01
N ARG A 74 5.31 -11.35 4.24
CA ARG A 74 4.67 -12.66 4.52
C ARG A 74 3.34 -12.81 3.80
N SER A 75 2.53 -11.76 3.77
CA SER A 75 1.26 -11.76 3.03
C SER A 75 1.45 -11.93 1.53
N GLN A 76 2.45 -11.27 0.96
CA GLN A 76 2.80 -11.44 -0.46
C GLN A 76 3.26 -12.86 -0.78
N ALA A 77 4.09 -13.45 0.08
CA ALA A 77 4.55 -14.84 -0.08
C ALA A 77 3.37 -15.82 0.01
N ALA A 78 2.45 -15.61 0.94
CA ALA A 78 1.24 -16.43 1.07
C ALA A 78 0.34 -16.32 -0.15
N ALA A 79 0.14 -15.12 -0.68
CA ALA A 79 -0.66 -14.89 -1.89
C ALA A 79 -0.05 -15.60 -3.11
N ALA A 80 1.27 -15.55 -3.27
CA ALA A 80 1.98 -16.25 -4.35
C ALA A 80 1.79 -17.77 -4.26
N PHE A 81 1.88 -18.33 -3.07
CA PHE A 81 1.62 -19.76 -2.84
C PHE A 81 0.18 -20.14 -3.15
N GLN A 82 -0.79 -19.36 -2.64
CA GLN A 82 -2.21 -19.60 -2.90
C GLN A 82 -2.54 -19.53 -4.39
N GLN A 83 -1.92 -18.64 -5.14
CA GLN A 83 -2.09 -18.55 -6.58
C GLN A 83 -1.69 -19.85 -7.29
N VAL A 84 -0.56 -20.45 -6.91
CA VAL A 84 -0.13 -21.74 -7.47
C VAL A 84 -1.13 -22.84 -7.16
N VAL A 85 -1.62 -22.91 -5.93
CA VAL A 85 -2.64 -23.91 -5.53
C VAL A 85 -3.92 -23.74 -6.35
N GLN A 86 -4.40 -22.52 -6.49
CA GLN A 86 -5.63 -22.22 -7.25
C GLN A 86 -5.47 -22.56 -8.74
N GLU A 87 -4.33 -22.27 -9.34
CA GLU A 87 -4.05 -22.61 -10.74
C GLU A 87 -4.04 -24.13 -10.97
N GLU A 88 -3.43 -24.90 -10.07
CA GLU A 88 -3.42 -26.36 -10.18
C GLU A 88 -4.81 -26.96 -9.98
N MET A 89 -5.60 -26.44 -9.03
CA MET A 89 -6.97 -26.86 -8.84
C MET A 89 -7.86 -26.53 -10.05
N ARG A 90 -7.66 -25.35 -10.65
CA ARG A 90 -8.41 -24.94 -11.84
C ARG A 90 -8.14 -25.86 -13.03
N LYS A 91 -6.88 -26.28 -13.25
CA LYS A 91 -6.52 -27.23 -14.29
C LYS A 91 -7.32 -28.54 -14.18
N GLU A 92 -7.43 -29.07 -12.96
CA GLU A 92 -8.18 -30.31 -12.73
C GLU A 92 -9.67 -30.15 -13.00
N VAL A 93 -10.24 -28.99 -12.69
CA VAL A 93 -11.66 -28.69 -12.90
C VAL A 93 -11.98 -28.39 -14.37
N ASP A 94 -11.18 -27.52 -15.00
CA ASP A 94 -11.47 -26.98 -16.33
C ASP A 94 -11.01 -27.92 -17.46
N ASP A 95 -9.88 -28.58 -17.29
CA ASP A 95 -9.19 -29.33 -18.34
C ASP A 95 -9.23 -30.86 -18.13
N PHE A 96 -9.88 -31.33 -17.06
CA PHE A 96 -9.98 -32.76 -16.79
C PHE A 96 -10.67 -33.48 -17.96
N PRO A 97 -10.16 -34.68 -18.42
CA PRO A 97 -9.05 -35.45 -17.83
C PRO A 97 -7.67 -35.14 -18.43
N GLU A 98 -7.54 -34.20 -19.37
CA GLU A 98 -6.31 -33.94 -20.11
C GLU A 98 -5.21 -33.34 -19.22
N THR A 99 -5.61 -32.42 -18.31
CA THR A 99 -4.70 -31.81 -17.37
C THR A 99 -5.18 -32.05 -15.94
N GLN A 100 -4.31 -32.62 -15.13
CA GLN A 100 -4.61 -32.97 -13.75
C GLN A 100 -3.84 -32.10 -12.75
N TYR A 101 -4.36 -32.05 -11.52
CA TYR A 101 -3.69 -31.43 -10.39
C TYR A 101 -2.30 -32.08 -10.17
N ASN A 102 -1.28 -31.24 -10.15
CA ASN A 102 0.09 -31.68 -9.95
C ASN A 102 0.54 -31.39 -8.51
N ALA A 103 0.50 -32.39 -7.65
CA ALA A 103 0.91 -32.28 -6.26
C ALA A 103 2.39 -31.89 -6.11
N ALA A 104 3.26 -32.28 -7.02
CA ALA A 104 4.67 -31.93 -6.97
C ALA A 104 4.89 -30.42 -7.20
N THR A 105 4.11 -29.79 -8.07
CA THR A 105 4.14 -28.34 -8.28
C THR A 105 3.70 -27.60 -7.02
N VAL A 106 2.65 -28.06 -6.37
CA VAL A 106 2.14 -27.45 -5.13
C VAL A 106 3.15 -27.66 -3.98
N ASP A 107 3.75 -28.83 -3.87
CA ASP A 107 4.78 -29.09 -2.86
C ASP A 107 6.02 -28.23 -3.05
N ALA A 108 6.50 -28.03 -4.27
CA ALA A 108 7.61 -27.15 -4.57
C ALA A 108 7.28 -25.70 -4.19
N ALA A 109 6.07 -25.24 -4.49
CA ALA A 109 5.60 -23.91 -4.11
C ALA A 109 5.49 -23.75 -2.60
N ARG A 110 5.03 -24.79 -1.88
CA ARG A 110 4.96 -24.78 -0.41
C ARG A 110 6.37 -24.69 0.21
N ILE A 111 7.31 -25.44 -0.29
CA ILE A 111 8.71 -25.38 0.18
C ILE A 111 9.30 -23.98 -0.08
N ALA A 112 9.07 -23.41 -1.25
CA ALA A 112 9.52 -22.06 -1.58
C ALA A 112 8.88 -21.02 -0.64
N PHE A 113 7.60 -21.15 -0.35
CA PHE A 113 6.89 -20.29 0.61
C PHE A 113 7.48 -20.39 2.01
N GLU A 114 7.66 -21.60 2.53
CA GLU A 114 8.23 -21.83 3.87
C GLU A 114 9.65 -21.28 3.98
N THR A 115 10.48 -21.48 2.97
CA THR A 115 11.83 -20.94 2.88
C THR A 115 11.82 -19.42 2.90
N LYS A 116 10.94 -18.81 2.11
CA LYS A 116 10.79 -17.36 2.06
C LYS A 116 10.35 -16.77 3.40
N VAL A 117 9.36 -17.38 4.04
CA VAL A 117 8.88 -16.95 5.37
C VAL A 117 9.98 -17.07 6.43
N THR A 118 10.74 -18.16 6.41
CA THR A 118 11.86 -18.34 7.33
C THR A 118 12.90 -17.23 7.16
N ALA A 119 13.26 -16.90 5.93
CA ALA A 119 14.20 -15.82 5.63
C ALA A 119 13.66 -14.44 6.06
N ILE A 120 12.37 -14.17 5.83
CA ILE A 120 11.73 -12.94 6.27
C ILE A 120 11.79 -12.82 7.79
N ASN A 121 11.45 -13.89 8.51
CA ASN A 121 11.43 -13.88 9.97
C ASN A 121 12.82 -13.72 10.58
N ALA A 122 13.86 -14.21 9.92
CA ALA A 122 15.25 -14.09 10.35
C ALA A 122 15.86 -12.71 10.08
N ALA A 123 15.34 -11.95 9.12
CA ALA A 123 15.84 -10.63 8.79
C ALA A 123 15.59 -9.64 9.95
N THR A 124 16.54 -8.77 10.22
CA THR A 124 16.45 -7.75 11.26
C THR A 124 16.53 -6.33 10.72
N THR A 125 16.93 -6.15 9.47
CA THR A 125 17.12 -4.86 8.82
C THR A 125 16.38 -4.78 7.49
N HIS A 126 16.15 -3.54 7.03
CA HIS A 126 15.59 -3.32 5.70
C HIS A 126 16.47 -3.86 4.58
N ASP A 127 17.79 -3.74 4.73
CA ASP A 127 18.74 -4.23 3.71
C ASP A 127 18.67 -5.76 3.57
N GLU A 128 18.53 -6.49 4.68
CA GLU A 128 18.31 -7.93 4.65
C GLU A 128 16.99 -8.29 3.98
N LEU A 129 15.93 -7.54 4.23
CA LEU A 129 14.64 -7.73 3.57
C LEU A 129 14.70 -7.42 2.07
N ASP A 130 15.44 -6.39 1.67
CA ASP A 130 15.64 -6.05 0.27
C ASP A 130 16.39 -7.11 -0.52
N ALA A 131 17.22 -7.91 0.16
CA ALA A 131 18.01 -8.98 -0.44
C ALA A 131 17.23 -10.29 -0.67
N LEU A 132 15.99 -10.40 -0.24
CA LEU A 132 15.17 -11.61 -0.35
C LEU A 132 14.52 -11.81 -1.74
#